data_16ad279680a568fc36556f81d42768d8
#
_entry.id   16ad279680a568fc36556f81d42768d8
#
_cell.length_a   1.000
_cell.length_b   1.000
_cell.length_c   1.000
_cell.angle_alpha   90.00
_cell.angle_beta   90.00
_cell.angle_gamma   90.00
#
_symmetry.space_group_name_H-M   'P 1'
#
loop_
_entity.id
_entity.type
_entity.pdbx_description
1 polymer ?
#
loop_
_entity_poly.entity_id
_entity_poly.type
_entity_poly.pdbx_seq_one_letter_code
_entity_poly.pdbx_strand_id
1 'polypeptide(L)'
;MNATHKGLSKAARYSALLSFAVLVVLLSGISGRAGDRAEFAKVLQSMPPNGPFWQYGNVVMRRKSMKAGMAPVVFPHWVHRARYTCRVCHLELGFSMRSGDTRITREQYTAGKYCGACHDGKNAFTVRDGESPQCGRCHMKNTHALEERFDQFAENLPMATFGNGIDWAAALKDKKISPVNTLLKESVTMNFPEKLRAPMKLGTSAPRSDVTFSHEDHFAELDCSSCHPDIFNIKKKGTEDFSMEWNIFGNYCGVCHMRVAFPMNDCRRCHEQMSNSTGY
;
A
#
# COMPACT_ATOMS: atom_id res chain seq x y z
N MET A 1 -13.30 -73.17 -31.65
CA MET A 1 -13.61 -72.35 -30.46
C MET A 1 -13.32 -70.89 -30.86
N ASN A 2 -14.37 -70.14 -31.17
CA ASN A 2 -14.25 -68.73 -31.64
C ASN A 2 -14.46 -67.80 -30.45
N ALA A 3 -13.45 -67.06 -30.09
CA ALA A 3 -13.52 -65.97 -29.10
C ALA A 3 -13.98 -64.66 -29.82
N THR A 4 -15.19 -64.25 -29.52
CA THR A 4 -15.77 -62.99 -30.04
C THR A 4 -15.28 -61.80 -29.19
N HIS A 5 -14.37 -61.02 -29.71
CA HIS A 5 -14.05 -59.70 -29.15
C HIS A 5 -15.24 -58.75 -29.33
N LYS A 6 -15.99 -58.52 -28.25
CA LYS A 6 -17.01 -57.43 -28.24
C LYS A 6 -16.27 -56.08 -28.10
N GLY A 7 -16.11 -55.36 -29.19
CA GLY A 7 -15.62 -53.98 -29.14
C GLY A 7 -16.68 -53.06 -28.52
N LEU A 8 -16.25 -52.28 -27.52
CA LEU A 8 -17.08 -51.23 -26.93
C LEU A 8 -17.56 -50.26 -28.02
N SER A 9 -18.86 -49.90 -28.00
CA SER A 9 -19.46 -48.97 -28.95
C SER A 9 -18.79 -47.61 -28.93
N LYS A 10 -18.75 -46.94 -30.09
CA LYS A 10 -18.18 -45.58 -30.20
C LYS A 10 -18.76 -44.61 -29.16
N ALA A 11 -20.05 -44.73 -28.84
CA ALA A 11 -20.73 -43.93 -27.82
C ALA A 11 -20.14 -44.12 -26.41
N ALA A 12 -19.79 -45.34 -26.01
CA ALA A 12 -19.15 -45.60 -24.70
C ALA A 12 -17.73 -45.01 -24.60
N ARG A 13 -17.01 -44.98 -25.71
CA ARG A 13 -15.65 -44.34 -25.76
C ARG A 13 -15.73 -42.82 -25.66
N TYR A 14 -16.72 -42.16 -26.29
CA TYR A 14 -16.92 -40.73 -26.16
C TYR A 14 -17.40 -40.31 -24.77
N SER A 15 -18.28 -41.12 -24.15
CA SER A 15 -18.75 -40.88 -22.79
C SER A 15 -17.59 -40.96 -21.78
N ALA A 16 -16.70 -41.95 -21.91
CA ALA A 16 -15.53 -42.13 -21.03
C ALA A 16 -14.51 -40.96 -21.23
N LEU A 17 -14.28 -40.49 -22.44
CA LEU A 17 -13.40 -39.37 -22.74
C LEU A 17 -13.95 -38.06 -22.20
N LEU A 18 -15.27 -37.83 -22.31
CA LEU A 18 -15.93 -36.64 -21.74
C LEU A 18 -15.87 -36.61 -20.22
N SER A 19 -16.09 -37.75 -19.56
CA SER A 19 -16.01 -37.88 -18.11
C SER A 19 -14.57 -37.66 -17.60
N PHE A 20 -13.56 -38.13 -18.34
CA PHE A 20 -12.16 -37.93 -18.00
C PHE A 20 -11.74 -36.46 -18.20
N ALA A 21 -12.20 -35.80 -19.26
CA ALA A 21 -11.92 -34.39 -19.48
C ALA A 21 -12.55 -33.49 -18.42
N VAL A 22 -13.77 -33.76 -18.00
CA VAL A 22 -14.45 -33.04 -16.91
C VAL A 22 -13.72 -33.26 -15.57
N LEU A 23 -13.24 -34.47 -15.31
CA LEU A 23 -12.47 -34.74 -14.09
C LEU A 23 -11.12 -34.02 -14.09
N VAL A 24 -10.42 -33.95 -15.20
CA VAL A 24 -9.16 -33.21 -15.33
C VAL A 24 -9.36 -31.69 -15.14
N VAL A 25 -10.45 -31.12 -15.66
CA VAL A 25 -10.79 -29.71 -15.46
C VAL A 25 -11.14 -29.42 -14.00
N LEU A 26 -11.84 -30.33 -13.33
CA LEU A 26 -12.16 -30.17 -11.90
C LEU A 26 -10.90 -30.30 -11.01
N LEU A 27 -9.97 -31.19 -11.34
CA LEU A 27 -8.72 -31.37 -10.62
C LEU A 27 -7.73 -30.19 -10.84
N SER A 28 -7.68 -29.61 -12.04
CA SER A 28 -6.86 -28.43 -12.32
C SER A 28 -7.39 -27.17 -11.62
N GLY A 29 -8.71 -27.05 -11.42
CA GLY A 29 -9.30 -25.95 -10.64
C GLY A 29 -8.98 -26.02 -9.13
N ILE A 30 -8.69 -27.20 -8.60
CA ILE A 30 -8.32 -27.38 -7.18
C ILE A 30 -6.83 -27.09 -6.95
N SER A 31 -5.97 -27.36 -7.94
CA SER A 31 -4.52 -27.08 -7.83
C SER A 31 -4.20 -25.58 -7.78
N GLY A 32 -4.95 -24.73 -8.48
CA GLY A 32 -4.78 -23.27 -8.44
C GLY A 32 -5.02 -22.70 -7.04
N ARG A 33 -6.06 -23.16 -6.34
CA ARG A 33 -6.37 -22.69 -4.97
C ARG A 33 -5.33 -23.09 -3.91
N ALA A 34 -4.65 -24.19 -4.07
CA ALA A 34 -3.63 -24.64 -3.12
C ALA A 34 -2.32 -23.84 -3.30
N GLY A 35 -1.94 -23.52 -4.54
CA GLY A 35 -0.79 -22.68 -4.86
C GLY A 35 -0.96 -21.27 -4.31
N ASP A 36 -2.12 -20.66 -4.53
CA ASP A 36 -2.44 -19.30 -4.05
C ASP A 36 -2.40 -19.22 -2.51
N ARG A 37 -2.87 -20.24 -1.81
CA ARG A 37 -2.82 -20.27 -0.34
C ARG A 37 -1.39 -20.39 0.21
N ALA A 38 -0.53 -21.14 -0.44
CA ALA A 38 0.87 -21.28 -0.02
C ALA A 38 1.66 -19.98 -0.26
N GLU A 39 1.39 -19.31 -1.38
CA GLU A 39 1.98 -18.02 -1.68
C GLU A 39 1.47 -16.92 -0.73
N PHE A 40 0.17 -16.90 -0.44
CA PHE A 40 -0.45 -16.05 0.56
C PHE A 40 0.17 -16.23 1.96
N ALA A 41 0.38 -17.48 2.41
CA ALA A 41 1.03 -17.76 3.68
C ALA A 41 2.47 -17.23 3.73
N LYS A 42 3.23 -17.32 2.62
CA LYS A 42 4.57 -16.76 2.52
C LYS A 42 4.55 -15.22 2.62
N VAL A 43 3.59 -14.57 1.97
CA VAL A 43 3.42 -13.12 2.06
C VAL A 43 3.07 -12.70 3.48
N LEU A 44 2.16 -13.40 4.15
CA LEU A 44 1.84 -13.16 5.57
C LEU A 44 3.05 -13.30 6.48
N GLN A 45 3.87 -14.34 6.27
CA GLN A 45 5.09 -14.57 7.06
C GLN A 45 6.18 -13.54 6.78
N SER A 46 6.17 -12.92 5.60
CA SER A 46 7.12 -11.87 5.23
C SER A 46 6.69 -10.46 5.67
N MET A 47 5.53 -10.31 6.31
CA MET A 47 5.01 -9.04 6.77
C MET A 47 5.14 -8.87 8.30
N PRO A 48 5.54 -7.69 8.77
CA PRO A 48 6.16 -6.60 8.04
C PRO A 48 7.41 -7.09 7.35
N PRO A 49 7.91 -6.42 6.28
CA PRO A 49 9.13 -6.87 5.63
C PRO A 49 10.20 -7.15 6.69
N ASN A 50 10.84 -8.30 6.60
CA ASN A 50 11.93 -8.72 7.47
C ASN A 50 13.15 -7.82 7.22
N GLY A 51 13.04 -6.57 7.60
CA GLY A 51 14.05 -5.56 7.39
C GLY A 51 14.03 -4.52 8.52
N PRO A 52 15.04 -3.66 8.57
CA PRO A 52 15.10 -2.58 9.54
C PRO A 52 13.86 -1.69 9.43
N PHE A 53 13.37 -1.18 10.54
CA PHE A 53 12.19 -0.29 10.61
C PHE A 53 12.27 0.89 9.66
N TRP A 54 13.43 1.49 9.50
CA TRP A 54 13.63 2.63 8.61
C TRP A 54 13.32 2.36 7.13
N GLN A 55 13.33 1.09 6.69
CA GLN A 55 13.03 0.72 5.31
C GLN A 55 11.54 0.74 5.00
N TYR A 56 10.70 0.47 5.99
CA TYR A 56 9.26 0.46 5.76
C TYR A 56 8.74 1.86 5.41
N GLY A 57 8.00 1.94 4.34
CA GLY A 57 7.49 3.21 3.80
C GLY A 57 8.45 3.90 2.81
N ASN A 58 9.64 3.37 2.56
CA ASN A 58 10.52 3.91 1.53
C ASN A 58 10.15 3.37 0.14
N VAL A 59 10.16 4.26 -0.85
CA VAL A 59 9.96 3.90 -2.26
C VAL A 59 11.30 3.97 -2.98
N VAL A 60 11.69 2.87 -3.63
CA VAL A 60 12.92 2.80 -4.42
C VAL A 60 12.58 2.87 -5.90
N MET A 61 12.90 4.00 -6.53
CA MET A 61 12.67 4.24 -7.95
C MET A 61 13.93 3.95 -8.76
N ARG A 62 13.94 2.79 -9.45
CA ARG A 62 15.14 2.28 -10.16
C ARG A 62 15.08 2.53 -11.65
N ARG A 63 13.92 2.33 -12.27
CA ARG A 63 13.77 2.11 -13.72
C ARG A 63 14.38 3.19 -14.60
N LYS A 64 14.17 4.46 -14.29
CA LYS A 64 14.69 5.58 -15.08
C LYS A 64 16.10 5.97 -14.67
N SER A 65 16.40 5.99 -13.36
CA SER A 65 17.74 6.33 -12.87
C SER A 65 18.79 5.35 -13.37
N MET A 66 18.53 4.04 -13.32
CA MET A 66 19.47 3.05 -13.84
C MET A 66 19.70 3.15 -15.36
N LYS A 67 18.63 3.49 -16.13
CA LYS A 67 18.80 3.76 -17.57
C LYS A 67 19.68 4.98 -17.85
N ALA A 68 19.71 5.94 -16.94
CA ALA A 68 20.57 7.13 -17.02
C ALA A 68 21.93 6.94 -16.35
N GLY A 69 22.32 5.71 -15.98
CA GLY A 69 23.60 5.41 -15.31
C GLY A 69 23.69 5.95 -13.88
N MET A 70 22.56 6.31 -13.27
CA MET A 70 22.51 6.87 -11.91
C MET A 70 22.03 5.83 -10.89
N ALA A 71 22.45 6.00 -9.64
CA ALA A 71 21.91 5.20 -8.54
C ALA A 71 20.39 5.35 -8.42
N PRO A 72 19.67 4.35 -7.85
CA PRO A 72 18.25 4.47 -7.59
C PRO A 72 17.91 5.70 -6.75
N VAL A 73 16.73 6.27 -6.96
CA VAL A 73 16.17 7.25 -6.04
C VAL A 73 15.52 6.51 -4.89
N VAL A 74 15.89 6.85 -3.66
CA VAL A 74 15.21 6.39 -2.46
C VAL A 74 14.37 7.54 -1.91
N PHE A 75 13.07 7.33 -1.87
CA PHE A 75 12.12 8.30 -1.33
C PHE A 75 11.60 7.83 0.02
N PRO A 76 12.00 8.49 1.12
CA PRO A 76 11.54 8.14 2.45
C PRO A 76 10.23 8.86 2.77
N HIS A 77 9.11 8.13 2.85
CA HIS A 77 7.83 8.74 3.23
C HIS A 77 7.85 9.31 4.65
N TRP A 78 8.59 8.70 5.58
CA TRP A 78 8.58 9.09 6.98
C TRP A 78 8.97 10.57 7.20
N VAL A 79 9.98 11.09 6.51
CA VAL A 79 10.39 12.49 6.64
C VAL A 79 9.38 13.44 5.98
N HIS A 80 8.72 13.01 4.92
CA HIS A 80 7.76 13.82 4.18
C HIS A 80 6.40 13.87 4.88
N ARG A 81 5.88 12.73 5.35
CA ARG A 81 4.60 12.68 6.06
C ARG A 81 4.62 13.39 7.43
N ALA A 82 5.79 13.54 8.04
CA ALA A 82 5.93 14.34 9.25
C ALA A 82 5.73 15.84 8.99
N ARG A 83 5.90 16.29 7.75
CA ARG A 83 5.81 17.69 7.32
C ARG A 83 4.55 18.02 6.53
N TYR A 84 4.02 17.07 5.80
CA TYR A 84 2.89 17.23 4.89
C TYR A 84 1.95 16.03 4.99
N THR A 85 0.65 16.30 4.98
CA THR A 85 -0.35 15.23 4.90
C THR A 85 -0.27 14.53 3.54
N CYS A 86 -0.82 13.33 3.47
CA CYS A 86 -0.81 12.51 2.24
C CYS A 86 -1.44 13.25 1.05
N ARG A 87 -2.51 14.04 1.32
CA ARG A 87 -3.22 14.79 0.28
C ARG A 87 -2.35 15.80 -0.45
N VAL A 88 -1.38 16.42 0.21
CA VAL A 88 -0.51 17.42 -0.42
C VAL A 88 0.24 16.80 -1.60
N CYS A 89 0.82 15.63 -1.41
CA CYS A 89 1.57 14.97 -2.48
C CYS A 89 0.65 14.23 -3.45
N HIS A 90 -0.33 13.50 -2.94
CA HIS A 90 -1.12 12.60 -3.77
C HIS A 90 -2.31 13.26 -4.46
N LEU A 91 -2.82 14.35 -3.92
CA LEU A 91 -3.89 15.12 -4.54
C LEU A 91 -3.37 16.40 -5.21
N GLU A 92 -2.73 17.30 -4.44
CA GLU A 92 -2.36 18.62 -4.96
C GLU A 92 -1.18 18.55 -5.95
N LEU A 93 -0.16 17.73 -5.67
CA LEU A 93 0.99 17.53 -6.56
C LEU A 93 0.81 16.40 -7.58
N GLY A 94 -0.27 15.63 -7.50
CA GLY A 94 -0.64 14.62 -8.48
C GLY A 94 0.22 13.35 -8.50
N PHE A 95 0.81 12.97 -7.36
CA PHE A 95 1.47 11.67 -7.24
C PHE A 95 0.42 10.57 -7.12
N SER A 96 0.49 9.54 -7.96
CA SER A 96 -0.38 8.37 -7.83
C SER A 96 -0.17 7.65 -6.50
N MET A 97 -1.25 7.15 -5.90
CA MET A 97 -1.20 6.24 -4.76
C MET A 97 -0.58 4.88 -5.12
N ARG A 98 -0.57 4.52 -6.41
CA ARG A 98 0.03 3.28 -6.90
C ARG A 98 1.48 3.50 -7.29
N SER A 99 2.36 2.68 -6.75
CA SER A 99 3.79 2.76 -7.03
C SER A 99 4.08 2.52 -8.52
N GLY A 100 4.83 3.43 -9.12
CA GLY A 100 5.28 3.33 -10.52
C GLY A 100 4.38 4.02 -11.55
N ASP A 101 3.17 4.46 -11.19
CA ASP A 101 2.24 5.10 -12.13
C ASP A 101 2.63 6.55 -12.44
N THR A 102 3.17 7.27 -11.48
CA THR A 102 3.61 8.64 -11.72
C THR A 102 4.91 8.67 -12.50
N ARG A 103 4.86 9.25 -13.70
CA ARG A 103 6.03 9.43 -14.54
C ARG A 103 6.71 10.75 -14.23
N ILE A 104 7.74 10.71 -13.39
CA ILE A 104 8.52 11.89 -13.03
C ILE A 104 9.74 11.97 -13.95
N THR A 105 9.96 13.15 -14.57
CA THR A 105 11.14 13.43 -15.40
C THR A 105 11.95 14.58 -14.80
N ARG A 106 13.23 14.70 -15.23
CA ARG A 106 14.11 15.79 -14.79
C ARG A 106 13.51 17.15 -15.14
N GLU A 107 13.03 17.30 -16.36
CA GLU A 107 12.42 18.56 -16.84
C GLU A 107 11.23 18.98 -15.99
N GLN A 108 10.43 18.02 -15.54
CA GLN A 108 9.27 18.31 -14.70
C GLN A 108 9.67 18.79 -13.31
N TYR A 109 10.59 18.11 -12.62
CA TYR A 109 10.96 18.55 -11.29
C TYR A 109 11.85 19.79 -11.29
N THR A 110 12.72 20.01 -12.30
CA THR A 110 13.46 21.26 -12.42
C THR A 110 12.56 22.45 -12.77
N ALA A 111 11.43 22.21 -13.46
CA ALA A 111 10.37 23.19 -13.69
C ALA A 111 9.43 23.39 -12.47
N GLY A 112 9.77 22.86 -11.29
CA GLY A 112 9.00 23.07 -10.07
C GLY A 112 7.80 22.14 -9.90
N LYS A 113 7.67 21.06 -10.70
CA LYS A 113 6.62 20.06 -10.54
C LYS A 113 7.09 18.90 -9.65
N TYR A 114 6.14 18.20 -9.06
CA TYR A 114 6.40 17.03 -8.18
C TYR A 114 7.41 17.35 -7.07
N CYS A 115 8.53 16.66 -7.01
CA CYS A 115 9.59 16.90 -6.03
C CYS A 115 10.08 18.34 -6.05
N GLY A 116 10.14 18.97 -7.24
CA GLY A 116 10.60 20.34 -7.44
C GLY A 116 9.66 21.40 -6.85
N ALA A 117 8.44 21.06 -6.49
CA ALA A 117 7.51 22.00 -5.83
C ALA A 117 8.03 22.44 -4.44
N CYS A 118 8.79 21.56 -3.77
CA CYS A 118 9.38 21.84 -2.45
C CYS A 118 10.91 21.85 -2.48
N HIS A 119 11.54 21.08 -3.40
CA HIS A 119 12.99 21.04 -3.55
C HIS A 119 13.47 22.16 -4.48
N ASP A 120 13.21 23.38 -4.05
CA ASP A 120 13.41 24.64 -4.78
C ASP A 120 14.59 25.48 -4.24
N GLY A 121 15.29 24.98 -3.20
CA GLY A 121 16.37 25.69 -2.52
C GLY A 121 15.91 26.57 -1.37
N LYS A 122 14.58 26.76 -1.19
CA LYS A 122 13.98 27.54 -0.08
C LYS A 122 13.29 26.63 0.92
N ASN A 123 12.37 25.79 0.45
CA ASN A 123 11.61 24.87 1.30
C ASN A 123 12.42 23.60 1.64
N ALA A 124 13.21 23.12 0.69
CA ALA A 124 14.13 22.01 0.84
C ALA A 124 15.35 22.20 -0.08
N PHE A 125 16.33 21.31 0.01
CA PHE A 125 17.51 21.35 -0.86
C PHE A 125 17.12 21.33 -2.34
N THR A 126 17.84 22.11 -3.15
CA THR A 126 17.51 22.28 -4.55
C THR A 126 17.78 21.05 -5.42
N VAL A 127 16.94 20.87 -6.44
CA VAL A 127 17.13 19.89 -7.53
C VAL A 127 17.38 20.62 -8.86
N ARG A 128 17.51 21.96 -8.86
CA ARG A 128 17.72 22.77 -10.05
C ARG A 128 19.18 22.75 -10.47
N ASP A 129 19.41 22.84 -11.78
CA ASP A 129 20.73 22.96 -12.33
C ASP A 129 21.36 24.33 -12.02
N GLY A 130 22.66 24.36 -11.81
CA GLY A 130 23.41 25.60 -11.56
C GLY A 130 23.49 26.03 -10.08
N GLU A 131 22.77 25.38 -9.17
CA GLU A 131 22.73 25.72 -7.75
C GLU A 131 23.27 24.58 -6.86
N SER A 132 24.40 23.97 -7.20
CA SER A 132 24.98 22.82 -6.46
C SER A 132 23.97 21.70 -6.24
N PRO A 133 23.50 21.03 -7.29
CA PRO A 133 22.43 20.04 -7.18
C PRO A 133 22.87 18.88 -6.31
N GLN A 134 22.11 18.63 -5.26
CA GLN A 134 22.39 17.57 -4.28
C GLN A 134 21.84 16.22 -4.73
N CYS A 135 22.21 15.79 -5.94
CA CYS A 135 21.71 14.56 -6.58
C CYS A 135 21.85 13.33 -5.69
N GLY A 136 22.95 13.20 -4.96
CA GLY A 136 23.25 12.09 -4.08
C GLY A 136 22.31 11.98 -2.87
N ARG A 137 21.54 13.03 -2.54
CA ARG A 137 20.54 12.96 -1.46
C ARG A 137 19.30 12.17 -1.87
N CYS A 138 19.02 12.06 -3.16
CA CYS A 138 17.95 11.22 -3.71
C CYS A 138 18.51 9.95 -4.35
N HIS A 139 19.57 10.08 -5.18
CA HIS A 139 20.25 8.98 -5.87
C HIS A 139 21.28 8.33 -4.95
N MET A 140 20.84 7.42 -4.11
CA MET A 140 21.67 6.84 -3.05
C MET A 140 22.34 5.53 -3.48
N LYS A 141 23.67 5.47 -3.36
CA LYS A 141 24.45 4.24 -3.54
C LYS A 141 24.41 3.35 -2.30
N ASN A 142 24.34 3.96 -1.12
CA ASN A 142 24.09 3.29 0.15
C ASN A 142 23.06 4.11 0.96
N THR A 143 22.50 3.50 1.96
CA THR A 143 21.41 4.05 2.75
C THR A 143 21.75 4.31 4.22
N HIS A 144 23.01 4.14 4.61
CA HIS A 144 23.44 4.27 6.01
C HIS A 144 23.10 5.65 6.61
N ALA A 145 23.41 6.72 5.90
CA ALA A 145 23.05 8.08 6.33
C ALA A 145 21.52 8.34 6.40
N LEU A 146 20.71 7.53 5.72
CA LEU A 146 19.26 7.60 5.82
C LEU A 146 18.76 6.86 7.07
N GLU A 147 19.37 5.72 7.39
CA GLU A 147 19.12 4.95 8.61
C GLU A 147 19.42 5.78 9.84
N GLU A 148 20.61 6.32 9.96
CA GLU A 148 21.01 7.19 11.10
C GLU A 148 20.05 8.37 11.29
N ARG A 149 19.64 9.00 10.20
CA ARG A 149 18.64 10.08 10.25
C ARG A 149 17.27 9.61 10.66
N PHE A 150 16.88 8.41 10.29
CA PHE A 150 15.63 7.82 10.73
C PHE A 150 15.64 7.58 12.24
N ASP A 151 16.71 6.99 12.75
CA ASP A 151 16.84 6.69 14.19
C ASP A 151 16.76 7.96 15.02
N GLN A 152 17.50 8.99 14.63
CA GLN A 152 17.42 10.32 15.27
C GLN A 152 16.02 10.95 15.20
N PHE A 153 15.35 10.79 14.07
CA PHE A 153 14.00 11.31 13.87
C PHE A 153 12.97 10.57 14.72
N ALA A 154 13.08 9.25 14.82
CA ALA A 154 12.13 8.40 15.52
C ALA A 154 12.28 8.46 17.06
N GLU A 155 13.42 8.89 17.57
CA GLU A 155 13.80 8.85 18.99
C GLU A 155 12.74 9.45 19.94
N ASN A 156 12.09 10.54 19.51
CA ASN A 156 11.10 11.27 20.32
C ASN A 156 9.64 11.06 19.88
N LEU A 157 9.41 10.06 19.03
CA LEU A 157 8.07 9.75 18.51
C LEU A 157 7.46 8.54 19.24
N PRO A 158 6.14 8.46 19.32
CA PRO A 158 5.46 7.29 19.87
C PRO A 158 5.84 6.02 19.11
N MET A 159 6.14 4.96 19.84
CA MET A 159 6.57 3.69 19.27
C MET A 159 5.38 2.81 18.87
N ALA A 160 5.54 2.07 17.78
CA ALA A 160 4.68 0.98 17.36
C ALA A 160 5.49 -0.31 17.18
N THR A 161 4.83 -1.45 17.34
CA THR A 161 5.48 -2.77 17.14
C THR A 161 5.73 -3.07 15.67
N PHE A 162 4.92 -2.52 14.78
CA PHE A 162 4.88 -2.85 13.36
C PHE A 162 5.24 -1.66 12.47
N GLY A 163 5.41 -1.92 11.18
CA GLY A 163 5.72 -0.92 10.18
C GLY A 163 7.13 -0.39 10.32
N ASN A 164 7.28 0.93 10.41
CA ASN A 164 8.56 1.56 10.68
C ASN A 164 8.81 1.88 12.17
N GLY A 165 8.08 1.24 13.06
CA GLY A 165 8.27 1.41 14.50
C GLY A 165 7.68 2.70 15.09
N ILE A 166 7.05 3.55 14.28
CA ILE A 166 6.43 4.81 14.73
C ILE A 166 4.91 4.68 14.71
N ASP A 167 4.25 5.01 15.83
CA ASP A 167 2.81 5.20 15.87
C ASP A 167 2.45 6.60 15.36
N TRP A 168 2.20 6.70 14.07
CA TRP A 168 1.88 7.96 13.41
C TRP A 168 0.55 8.55 13.87
N ALA A 169 -0.43 7.73 14.21
CA ALA A 169 -1.71 8.21 14.72
C ALA A 169 -1.53 8.86 16.10
N ALA A 170 -0.77 8.22 16.99
CA ALA A 170 -0.41 8.82 18.29
C ALA A 170 0.44 10.08 18.10
N ALA A 171 1.41 10.07 17.17
CA ALA A 171 2.26 11.24 16.90
C ALA A 171 1.45 12.47 16.45
N LEU A 172 0.41 12.27 15.64
CA LEU A 172 -0.53 13.34 15.24
C LEU A 172 -1.39 13.79 16.41
N LYS A 173 -2.02 12.85 17.12
CA LYS A 173 -2.90 13.12 18.26
C LYS A 173 -2.18 13.88 19.37
N ASP A 174 -0.96 13.48 19.69
CA ASP A 174 -0.12 14.07 20.73
C ASP A 174 0.64 15.32 20.24
N LYS A 175 0.35 15.76 19.03
CA LYS A 175 0.99 16.93 18.40
C LYS A 175 2.52 16.86 18.37
N LYS A 176 3.08 15.66 18.33
CA LYS A 176 4.53 15.44 18.12
C LYS A 176 4.93 15.77 16.69
N ILE A 177 4.00 15.69 15.76
CA ILE A 177 4.09 16.19 14.39
C ILE A 177 2.86 17.03 14.08
N SER A 178 3.01 18.02 13.19
CA SER A 178 1.93 18.90 12.73
C SER A 178 2.08 19.14 11.24
N PRO A 179 1.73 18.14 10.42
CA PRO A 179 1.93 18.22 8.98
C PRO A 179 1.02 19.29 8.35
N VAL A 180 1.57 20.00 7.36
CA VAL A 180 0.83 20.96 6.55
C VAL A 180 -0.20 20.21 5.70
N ASN A 181 -1.44 20.69 5.72
CA ASN A 181 -2.56 20.02 5.07
C ASN A 181 -2.80 20.45 3.61
N THR A 182 -2.30 21.61 3.21
CA THR A 182 -2.45 22.14 1.85
C THR A 182 -1.33 23.12 1.51
N LEU A 183 -0.90 23.13 0.26
CA LEU A 183 -0.01 24.16 -0.32
C LEU A 183 -0.80 25.30 -0.96
N LEU A 184 -2.10 25.15 -1.09
CA LEU A 184 -2.97 26.18 -1.67
C LEU A 184 -3.10 27.35 -0.70
N LYS A 185 -3.04 28.58 -1.25
CA LYS A 185 -3.16 29.82 -0.45
C LYS A 185 -4.54 29.97 0.18
N GLU A 186 -5.56 29.46 -0.48
CA GLU A 186 -6.91 29.41 0.04
C GLU A 186 -7.13 27.99 0.59
N SER A 187 -7.25 27.90 1.90
CA SER A 187 -7.62 26.64 2.53
C SER A 187 -9.04 26.29 2.10
N VAL A 188 -9.18 25.33 1.23
CA VAL A 188 -10.48 24.72 0.95
C VAL A 188 -10.86 23.94 2.21
N THR A 189 -11.66 24.58 3.05
CA THR A 189 -12.23 23.91 4.22
C THR A 189 -13.26 22.90 3.72
N MET A 190 -12.83 21.68 3.51
CA MET A 190 -13.75 20.59 3.21
C MET A 190 -14.48 20.21 4.49
N ASN A 191 -15.76 20.47 4.54
CA ASN A 191 -16.61 20.02 5.64
C ASN A 191 -16.73 18.50 5.58
N PHE A 192 -16.23 17.85 6.62
CA PHE A 192 -16.39 16.40 6.77
C PHE A 192 -17.86 16.07 7.03
N PRO A 193 -18.50 15.18 6.23
CA PRO A 193 -19.92 14.89 6.38
C PRO A 193 -20.24 14.23 7.73
N GLU A 194 -21.19 14.79 8.48
CA GLU A 194 -21.59 14.29 9.80
C GLU A 194 -21.96 12.80 9.80
N LYS A 195 -22.64 12.34 8.75
CA LYS A 195 -23.03 10.92 8.59
C LYS A 195 -21.87 9.93 8.50
N LEU A 196 -20.62 10.39 8.28
CA LEU A 196 -19.42 9.58 8.18
C LEU A 196 -18.54 9.64 9.45
N ARG A 197 -18.92 10.40 10.48
CA ARG A 197 -18.14 10.49 11.72
C ARG A 197 -18.12 9.18 12.50
N ALA A 198 -19.26 8.52 12.56
CA ALA A 198 -19.32 7.23 13.24
C ALA A 198 -18.52 6.18 12.48
N PRO A 199 -17.65 5.42 13.15
CA PRO A 199 -16.94 4.32 12.52
C PRO A 199 -17.90 3.30 11.90
N MET A 200 -17.52 2.80 10.73
CA MET A 200 -18.29 1.78 10.03
C MET A 200 -17.81 0.39 10.43
N LYS A 201 -18.75 -0.52 10.70
CA LYS A 201 -18.46 -1.95 10.73
C LYS A 201 -18.64 -2.53 9.33
N LEU A 202 -17.57 -3.09 8.82
CA LEU A 202 -17.53 -3.83 7.57
C LEU A 202 -17.65 -5.30 7.95
N GLY A 203 -18.91 -5.81 7.96
CA GLY A 203 -19.18 -7.21 8.28
C GLY A 203 -18.67 -8.12 7.18
N THR A 204 -18.06 -9.21 7.57
CA THR A 204 -17.75 -10.33 6.71
C THR A 204 -18.61 -11.52 7.16
N SER A 205 -18.67 -12.57 6.36
CA SER A 205 -19.45 -13.79 6.66
C SER A 205 -18.94 -14.57 7.88
N ALA A 206 -17.81 -14.19 8.48
CA ALA A 206 -17.23 -14.85 9.64
C ALA A 206 -17.23 -13.91 10.86
N PRO A 207 -17.77 -14.33 12.02
CA PRO A 207 -18.00 -13.48 13.20
C PRO A 207 -16.76 -12.81 13.80
N ARG A 208 -15.55 -13.29 13.49
CA ARG A 208 -14.28 -12.75 14.00
C ARG A 208 -13.56 -11.83 13.04
N SER A 209 -14.16 -11.54 11.90
CA SER A 209 -13.55 -10.79 10.83
C SER A 209 -14.18 -9.41 10.59
N ASP A 210 -15.01 -8.95 11.54
CA ASP A 210 -15.53 -7.59 11.50
C ASP A 210 -14.39 -6.59 11.56
N VAL A 211 -14.39 -5.68 10.60
CA VAL A 211 -13.42 -4.59 10.49
C VAL A 211 -14.10 -3.31 10.93
N THR A 212 -13.47 -2.58 11.85
CA THR A 212 -13.86 -1.21 12.17
C THR A 212 -13.09 -0.25 11.28
N PHE A 213 -13.80 0.57 10.52
CA PHE A 213 -13.23 1.57 9.62
C PHE A 213 -13.74 2.96 9.97
N SER A 214 -12.82 3.90 10.21
CA SER A 214 -13.10 5.31 10.48
C SER A 214 -12.78 6.17 9.26
N HIS A 215 -13.80 6.78 8.66
CA HIS A 215 -13.58 7.81 7.64
C HIS A 215 -12.91 9.05 8.22
N GLU A 216 -13.24 9.44 9.45
CA GLU A 216 -12.73 10.63 10.10
C GLU A 216 -11.21 10.57 10.28
N ASP A 217 -10.70 9.44 10.76
CA ASP A 217 -9.25 9.25 10.94
C ASP A 217 -8.48 9.30 9.61
N HIS A 218 -9.06 8.74 8.55
CA HIS A 218 -8.45 8.81 7.22
C HIS A 218 -8.51 10.22 6.62
N PHE A 219 -9.62 10.92 6.83
CA PHE A 219 -9.80 12.27 6.32
C PHE A 219 -8.85 13.29 6.97
N ALA A 220 -8.33 13.01 8.14
CA ALA A 220 -7.32 13.85 8.80
C ALA A 220 -6.05 14.05 7.93
N GLU A 221 -5.66 13.05 7.13
CA GLU A 221 -4.47 13.11 6.28
C GLU A 221 -4.79 13.03 4.76
N LEU A 222 -6.01 12.61 4.40
CA LEU A 222 -6.43 12.30 3.03
C LEU A 222 -7.64 13.15 2.62
N ASP A 223 -8.15 12.86 1.46
CA ASP A 223 -9.35 13.44 0.88
C ASP A 223 -10.25 12.31 0.35
N CYS A 224 -11.55 12.60 0.15
CA CYS A 224 -12.48 11.63 -0.44
C CYS A 224 -11.95 11.04 -1.76
N SER A 225 -11.39 11.90 -2.62
CA SER A 225 -10.84 11.52 -3.91
C SER A 225 -9.57 10.67 -3.83
N SER A 226 -8.91 10.64 -2.68
CA SER A 226 -7.76 9.76 -2.45
C SER A 226 -8.14 8.27 -2.46
N CYS A 227 -9.41 7.98 -2.16
CA CYS A 227 -9.94 6.61 -2.10
C CYS A 227 -11.01 6.35 -3.17
N HIS A 228 -11.83 7.37 -3.48
CA HIS A 228 -12.99 7.24 -4.35
C HIS A 228 -12.81 7.97 -5.69
N PRO A 229 -13.19 7.38 -6.83
CA PRO A 229 -13.73 6.01 -6.98
C PRO A 229 -12.65 4.95 -7.21
N ASP A 230 -11.35 5.32 -7.30
CA ASP A 230 -10.29 4.48 -7.87
C ASP A 230 -9.90 3.28 -7.00
N ILE A 231 -9.94 3.44 -5.67
CA ILE A 231 -9.66 2.37 -4.72
C ILE A 231 -10.97 1.71 -4.27
N PHE A 232 -11.96 2.51 -3.94
CA PHE A 232 -13.28 2.05 -3.52
C PHE A 232 -14.40 2.71 -4.31
N ASN A 233 -15.34 1.92 -4.79
CA ASN A 233 -16.52 2.44 -5.48
C ASN A 233 -17.50 3.05 -4.46
N ILE A 234 -17.88 4.32 -4.65
CA ILE A 234 -18.78 5.04 -3.73
C ILE A 234 -20.27 4.73 -3.91
N LYS A 235 -20.65 4.00 -4.96
CA LYS A 235 -22.06 3.87 -5.35
C LYS A 235 -22.91 3.18 -4.30
N LYS A 236 -22.37 2.16 -3.62
CA LYS A 236 -23.12 1.38 -2.64
C LYS A 236 -22.20 0.64 -1.68
N LYS A 237 -22.53 0.66 -0.38
CA LYS A 237 -21.85 -0.18 0.62
C LYS A 237 -21.96 -1.66 0.25
N GLY A 238 -20.84 -2.39 0.30
CA GLY A 238 -20.79 -3.82 0.04
C GLY A 238 -20.86 -4.21 -1.44
N THR A 239 -20.58 -3.29 -2.36
CA THR A 239 -20.46 -3.60 -3.79
C THR A 239 -19.11 -4.17 -4.17
N GLU A 240 -18.12 -4.00 -3.31
CA GLU A 240 -16.77 -4.52 -3.51
C GLU A 240 -16.55 -5.76 -2.67
N ASP A 241 -16.11 -6.82 -3.30
CA ASP A 241 -15.67 -8.04 -2.60
C ASP A 241 -14.20 -7.92 -2.24
N PHE A 242 -13.91 -7.10 -1.22
CA PHE A 242 -12.55 -6.96 -0.72
C PHE A 242 -12.29 -7.94 0.42
N SER A 243 -11.53 -8.97 0.12
CA SER A 243 -11.04 -9.95 1.09
C SER A 243 -9.69 -9.51 1.68
N MET A 244 -9.28 -10.14 2.78
CA MET A 244 -7.93 -9.92 3.34
C MET A 244 -6.84 -10.27 2.34
N GLU A 245 -7.07 -11.27 1.50
CA GLU A 245 -6.17 -11.67 0.42
C GLU A 245 -5.91 -10.52 -0.57
N TRP A 246 -6.95 -9.87 -1.08
CA TRP A 246 -6.82 -8.73 -1.97
C TRP A 246 -6.09 -7.56 -1.34
N ASN A 247 -6.33 -7.30 -0.05
CA ASN A 247 -5.63 -6.26 0.70
C ASN A 247 -4.13 -6.55 0.81
N ILE A 248 -3.76 -7.80 1.08
CA ILE A 248 -2.35 -8.21 1.18
C ILE A 248 -1.63 -8.11 -0.16
N PHE A 249 -2.31 -8.37 -1.28
CA PHE A 249 -1.77 -8.15 -2.62
C PHE A 249 -1.74 -6.67 -3.05
N GLY A 250 -2.01 -5.75 -2.14
CA GLY A 250 -1.85 -4.31 -2.37
C GLY A 250 -3.04 -3.66 -3.08
N ASN A 251 -4.23 -4.27 -3.02
CA ASN A 251 -5.48 -3.67 -3.45
C ASN A 251 -6.22 -3.06 -2.26
N TYR A 252 -7.25 -2.29 -2.50
CA TYR A 252 -8.11 -1.67 -1.47
C TYR A 252 -7.31 -1.03 -0.33
N CYS A 253 -7.54 -1.45 0.91
CA CYS A 253 -6.78 -0.97 2.07
C CYS A 253 -5.27 -1.19 1.92
N GLY A 254 -4.87 -2.27 1.23
CA GLY A 254 -3.48 -2.63 0.98
C GLY A 254 -2.70 -1.63 0.12
N VAL A 255 -3.37 -0.76 -0.63
CA VAL A 255 -2.69 0.31 -1.41
C VAL A 255 -1.78 1.14 -0.49
N CYS A 256 -2.23 1.44 0.72
CA CYS A 256 -1.48 2.20 1.73
C CYS A 256 -0.94 1.30 2.85
N HIS A 257 -1.77 0.37 3.37
CA HIS A 257 -1.44 -0.46 4.54
C HIS A 257 -0.46 -1.61 4.27
N MET A 258 -0.04 -1.79 3.02
CA MET A 258 1.07 -2.69 2.67
C MET A 258 2.37 -1.95 2.40
N ARG A 259 2.38 -0.60 2.50
CA ARG A 259 3.53 0.19 2.02
C ARG A 259 3.96 1.31 2.95
N VAL A 260 3.03 2.13 3.45
CA VAL A 260 3.36 3.39 4.15
C VAL A 260 2.56 3.63 5.43
N ALA A 261 1.33 3.13 5.52
CA ALA A 261 0.52 3.16 6.73
C ALA A 261 0.88 2.00 7.66
N PHE A 262 0.26 1.87 8.83
CA PHE A 262 0.49 0.69 9.65
C PHE A 262 0.18 -0.58 8.84
N PRO A 263 1.01 -1.63 8.95
CA PRO A 263 0.91 -2.77 8.03
C PRO A 263 -0.23 -3.72 8.39
N MET A 264 -0.62 -4.56 7.44
CA MET A 264 -1.74 -5.50 7.56
C MET A 264 -1.55 -6.59 8.64
N ASN A 265 -0.36 -6.78 9.17
CA ASN A 265 -0.10 -7.68 10.30
C ASN A 265 -0.32 -7.02 11.68
N ASP A 266 -0.61 -5.73 11.74
CA ASP A 266 -1.17 -5.08 12.93
C ASP A 266 -2.70 -5.32 12.96
N CYS A 267 -3.07 -6.59 13.13
CA CYS A 267 -4.42 -7.10 12.92
C CYS A 267 -5.49 -6.38 13.74
N ARG A 268 -5.14 -6.01 14.97
CA ARG A 268 -6.09 -5.43 15.93
C ARG A 268 -6.51 -4.00 15.61
N ARG A 269 -5.74 -3.29 14.83
CA ARG A 269 -6.14 -1.95 14.39
C ARG A 269 -7.36 -1.96 13.47
N CYS A 270 -7.62 -3.09 12.82
CA CYS A 270 -8.81 -3.28 11.99
C CYS A 270 -9.81 -4.24 12.63
N HIS A 271 -9.30 -5.34 13.23
CA HIS A 271 -10.08 -6.42 13.81
C HIS A 271 -10.03 -6.35 15.35
N GLU A 272 -10.80 -5.46 15.95
CA GLU A 272 -10.77 -5.20 17.39
C GLU A 272 -11.09 -6.43 18.26
N GLN A 273 -11.87 -7.38 17.72
CA GLN A 273 -12.31 -8.58 18.43
C GLN A 273 -11.33 -9.77 18.33
N MET A 274 -10.20 -9.62 17.65
CA MET A 274 -9.19 -10.68 17.61
C MET A 274 -8.54 -10.84 18.99
N SER A 275 -8.73 -12.01 19.61
CA SER A 275 -8.11 -12.35 20.89
C SER A 275 -6.59 -12.55 20.74
N ASN A 276 -5.84 -12.35 21.84
CA ASN A 276 -4.40 -12.59 21.91
C ASN A 276 -3.98 -14.06 21.71
N SER A 277 -4.95 -14.97 21.59
CA SER A 277 -4.71 -16.41 21.60
C SER A 277 -4.34 -17.03 20.26
N THR A 278 -4.29 -16.25 19.19
CA THR A 278 -3.73 -16.72 17.91
C THR A 278 -2.26 -16.38 17.87
N GLY A 279 -1.45 -17.14 18.61
CA GLY A 279 -0.03 -17.23 18.30
C GLY A 279 0.12 -17.81 16.90
N TYR A 280 0.77 -17.08 16.03
CA TYR A 280 1.37 -17.57 14.80
C TYR A 280 2.84 -17.81 15.06
#